data_af360c237d30fa1448c25ae2bcb8d570
#
_entry.id   af360c237d30fa1448c25ae2bcb8d570
#
_cell.length_a   1.000
_cell.length_b   1.000
_cell.length_c   1.000
_cell.angle_alpha   90.00
_cell.angle_beta   90.00
_cell.angle_gamma   90.00
#
_symmetry.space_group_name_H-M   'P 1'
#
loop_
_entity.id
_entity.type
_entity.pdbx_description
1 polymer ?
#
loop_
_entity_poly.entity_id
_entity_poly.type
_entity_poly.pdbx_seq_one_letter_code
_entity_poly.pdbx_strand_id
1 'polypeptide(L)'
;MIITKNSLPSFCYQAFHQPRKIQYLILHHIASDSVEKAIAMLVQHQVSAHFLIDFAGNILQLVAENDLAYHAGTSYWQKQDGLNINSIGIEFLNPQPEILPFTSQQLQAGIGLLQYLSKKYHISPFNVLGHSDIAYFNDSQLLNRKQDPSILFDWQFLAKNGVGFFPKINCQKDFIQFRFGDCHQNISQIKQQLHFFGYKVLEFSGQFNLHMQQLTIVFNRHFNNMFSKENQHYQHWLNSSSLALEEILNNKQNQYYLN
;
A
#
# COMPACT_ATOMS: atom_id res chain seq x y z
N MET A 1 -21.19 -2.31 10.84
CA MET A 1 -19.94 -3.09 10.79
C MET A 1 -19.85 -3.90 12.07
N ILE A 2 -19.72 -5.21 11.97
CA ILE A 2 -19.52 -6.11 13.12
C ILE A 2 -18.06 -6.56 13.07
N ILE A 3 -17.35 -6.42 14.20
CA ILE A 3 -15.95 -6.86 14.33
C ILE A 3 -15.92 -7.97 15.37
N THR A 4 -15.45 -9.14 14.95
CA THR A 4 -15.24 -10.29 15.84
C THR A 4 -13.81 -10.24 16.38
N LYS A 5 -13.65 -10.39 17.69
CA LYS A 5 -12.32 -10.43 18.31
C LYS A 5 -11.76 -11.85 18.27
N ASN A 6 -10.51 -11.96 17.83
CA ASN A 6 -9.73 -13.20 17.87
C ASN A 6 -8.27 -12.83 18.21
N SER A 7 -7.80 -13.20 19.39
CA SER A 7 -6.50 -12.76 19.88
C SER A 7 -5.37 -13.68 19.42
N LEU A 8 -4.31 -13.10 18.89
CA LEU A 8 -3.06 -13.80 18.59
C LEU A 8 -2.23 -14.01 19.89
N PRO A 9 -1.30 -15.00 19.90
CA PRO A 9 -0.33 -15.14 21.00
C PRO A 9 0.48 -13.85 21.20
N SER A 10 0.84 -13.55 22.46
CA SER A 10 1.52 -12.32 22.84
C SER A 10 2.90 -12.12 22.21
N PHE A 11 3.55 -13.16 21.72
CA PHE A 11 4.82 -13.05 20.97
C PHE A 11 4.65 -12.54 19.52
N CYS A 12 3.42 -12.46 19.02
CA CYS A 12 3.12 -11.94 17.68
C CYS A 12 2.91 -10.43 17.64
N TYR A 13 2.86 -9.74 18.78
CA TYR A 13 2.67 -8.29 18.86
C TYR A 13 3.28 -7.74 20.15
N GLN A 14 3.40 -6.41 20.23
CA GLN A 14 3.85 -5.73 21.45
C GLN A 14 2.69 -4.95 22.06
N ALA A 15 2.37 -5.25 23.32
CA ALA A 15 1.40 -4.48 24.08
C ALA A 15 1.93 -3.06 24.38
N PHE A 16 1.07 -2.07 24.22
CA PHE A 16 1.38 -0.67 24.50
C PHE A 16 0.51 -0.14 25.65
N HIS A 17 1.13 0.44 26.66
CA HIS A 17 0.44 1.01 27.81
C HIS A 17 0.05 2.49 27.61
N GLN A 18 0.56 3.13 26.57
CA GLN A 18 0.25 4.51 26.17
C GLN A 18 -0.37 4.55 24.78
N PRO A 19 -1.26 5.50 24.48
CA PRO A 19 -1.84 5.63 23.15
C PRO A 19 -0.77 5.81 22.08
N ARG A 20 -0.86 5.02 20.99
CA ARG A 20 -0.01 5.18 19.81
C ARG A 20 -0.55 6.34 18.93
N LYS A 21 0.36 7.11 18.34
CA LYS A 21 -0.02 8.08 17.32
C LYS A 21 -0.14 7.37 15.96
N ILE A 22 -1.35 6.93 15.62
CA ILE A 22 -1.61 6.28 14.34
C ILE A 22 -1.67 7.32 13.22
N GLN A 23 -0.89 7.13 12.16
CA GLN A 23 -0.76 8.04 11.02
C GLN A 23 -1.01 7.35 9.68
N TYR A 24 -0.92 6.01 9.63
CA TYR A 24 -1.01 5.23 8.40
C TYR A 24 -1.93 4.03 8.55
N LEU A 25 -2.62 3.70 7.46
CA LEU A 25 -3.31 2.42 7.27
C LEU A 25 -2.57 1.66 6.18
N ILE A 26 -2.10 0.45 6.51
CA ILE A 26 -1.32 -0.36 5.57
C ILE A 26 -2.14 -1.59 5.19
N LEU A 27 -2.38 -1.72 3.89
CA LEU A 27 -3.18 -2.80 3.34
C LEU A 27 -2.26 -3.93 2.86
N HIS A 28 -2.66 -5.14 3.20
CA HIS A 28 -1.95 -6.37 2.89
C HIS A 28 -2.89 -7.39 2.25
N HIS A 29 -2.33 -8.44 1.69
CA HIS A 29 -3.03 -9.68 1.49
C HIS A 29 -2.30 -10.83 2.18
N ILE A 30 -3.07 -11.81 2.65
CA ILE A 30 -2.54 -13.09 3.10
C ILE A 30 -2.99 -14.19 2.14
N ALA A 31 -2.01 -14.91 1.55
CA ALA A 31 -2.23 -15.94 0.55
C ALA A 31 -2.73 -17.24 1.19
N SER A 32 -4.01 -17.28 1.55
CA SER A 32 -4.65 -18.40 2.23
C SER A 32 -6.09 -18.59 1.76
N ASP A 33 -6.58 -19.82 1.85
CA ASP A 33 -7.96 -20.20 1.50
C ASP A 33 -8.91 -20.22 2.71
N SER A 34 -8.39 -20.08 3.94
CA SER A 34 -9.21 -19.99 5.14
C SER A 34 -8.61 -19.08 6.22
N VAL A 35 -9.47 -18.59 7.10
CA VAL A 35 -9.10 -17.74 8.24
C VAL A 35 -8.17 -18.49 9.19
N GLU A 36 -8.46 -19.77 9.48
CA GLU A 36 -7.68 -20.61 10.39
C GLU A 36 -6.26 -20.81 9.90
N LYS A 37 -6.09 -21.10 8.60
CA LYS A 37 -4.77 -21.23 7.97
C LYS A 37 -4.03 -19.89 7.95
N ALA A 38 -4.72 -18.80 7.65
CA ALA A 38 -4.14 -17.45 7.67
C ALA A 38 -3.60 -17.12 9.07
N ILE A 39 -4.37 -17.35 10.13
CA ILE A 39 -3.94 -17.16 11.51
C ILE A 39 -2.75 -18.07 11.85
N ALA A 40 -2.78 -19.34 11.46
CA ALA A 40 -1.67 -20.27 11.68
C ALA A 40 -0.37 -19.78 10.99
N MET A 41 -0.47 -19.23 9.78
CA MET A 41 0.68 -18.64 9.07
C MET A 41 1.25 -17.43 9.81
N LEU A 42 0.40 -16.52 10.29
CA LEU A 42 0.84 -15.36 11.08
C LEU A 42 1.59 -15.80 12.34
N VAL A 43 1.04 -16.77 13.07
CA VAL A 43 1.65 -17.32 14.30
C VAL A 43 2.98 -18.01 13.98
N GLN A 44 3.02 -18.84 12.94
CA GLN A 44 4.24 -19.55 12.52
C GLN A 44 5.39 -18.60 12.17
N HIS A 45 5.07 -17.48 11.51
CA HIS A 45 6.07 -16.48 11.14
C HIS A 45 6.31 -15.41 12.21
N GLN A 46 5.64 -15.49 13.34
CA GLN A 46 5.72 -14.52 14.44
C GLN A 46 5.43 -13.08 13.99
N VAL A 47 4.48 -12.94 13.06
CA VAL A 47 3.99 -11.67 12.54
C VAL A 47 2.49 -11.53 12.85
N SER A 48 1.94 -10.35 12.62
CA SER A 48 0.53 -10.08 12.89
C SER A 48 -0.01 -8.94 12.04
N ALA A 49 -1.32 -8.78 12.02
CA ALA A 49 -2.00 -7.58 11.58
C ALA A 49 -3.06 -7.21 12.62
N HIS A 50 -3.58 -5.99 12.59
CA HIS A 50 -4.64 -5.58 13.50
C HIS A 50 -5.97 -6.20 13.09
N PHE A 51 -6.23 -6.27 11.79
CA PHE A 51 -7.47 -6.79 11.24
C PHE A 51 -7.23 -7.77 10.10
N LEU A 52 -8.12 -8.74 9.98
CA LEU A 52 -8.23 -9.67 8.85
C LEU A 52 -9.65 -9.60 8.29
N ILE A 53 -9.79 -9.53 6.98
CA ILE A 53 -11.06 -9.53 6.27
C ILE A 53 -11.15 -10.78 5.40
N ASP A 54 -12.15 -11.64 5.66
CA ASP A 54 -12.35 -12.88 4.92
C ASP A 54 -13.14 -12.65 3.61
N PHE A 55 -13.32 -13.71 2.82
CA PHE A 55 -14.02 -13.65 1.52
C PHE A 55 -15.47 -13.18 1.60
N ALA A 56 -16.14 -13.42 2.73
CA ALA A 56 -17.53 -13.02 2.97
C ALA A 56 -17.64 -11.58 3.49
N GLY A 57 -16.49 -10.92 3.76
CA GLY A 57 -16.44 -9.58 4.33
C GLY A 57 -16.56 -9.57 5.87
N ASN A 58 -16.38 -10.71 6.54
CA ASN A 58 -16.29 -10.72 7.99
C ASN A 58 -14.97 -10.10 8.42
N ILE A 59 -15.02 -9.24 9.45
CA ILE A 59 -13.85 -8.54 9.97
C ILE A 59 -13.47 -9.16 11.31
N LEU A 60 -12.23 -9.66 11.39
CA LEU A 60 -11.65 -10.16 12.61
C LEU A 60 -10.60 -9.17 13.12
N GLN A 61 -10.68 -8.79 14.39
CA GLN A 61 -9.63 -8.04 15.07
C GLN A 61 -8.67 -9.03 15.74
N LEU A 62 -7.43 -9.09 15.26
CA LEU A 62 -6.38 -10.01 15.74
C LEU A 62 -5.48 -9.37 16.78
N VAL A 63 -5.21 -8.08 16.65
CA VAL A 63 -4.42 -7.27 17.59
C VAL A 63 -5.22 -6.00 17.89
N ALA A 64 -5.20 -5.56 19.15
CA ALA A 64 -5.87 -4.32 19.52
C ALA A 64 -5.23 -3.13 18.84
N GLU A 65 -6.03 -2.13 18.43
CA GLU A 65 -5.53 -0.97 17.70
C GLU A 65 -4.43 -0.19 18.44
N ASN A 66 -4.46 -0.22 19.77
CA ASN A 66 -3.43 0.43 20.60
C ASN A 66 -2.14 -0.37 20.71
N ASP A 67 -2.19 -1.68 20.46
CA ASP A 67 -1.00 -2.53 20.50
C ASP A 67 -0.25 -2.46 19.15
N LEU A 68 1.03 -2.82 19.17
CA LEU A 68 1.87 -2.80 17.98
C LEU A 68 1.85 -4.15 17.29
N ALA A 69 1.16 -4.27 16.15
CA ALA A 69 1.22 -5.45 15.31
C ALA A 69 2.49 -5.44 14.44
N TYR A 70 3.03 -6.63 14.16
CA TYR A 70 4.25 -6.82 13.35
C TYR A 70 3.87 -7.11 11.89
N HIS A 71 3.47 -6.08 11.12
CA HIS A 71 3.01 -6.22 9.74
C HIS A 71 3.84 -5.49 8.69
N ALA A 72 4.46 -4.34 9.04
CA ALA A 72 5.16 -3.50 8.07
C ALA A 72 6.63 -3.92 7.85
N GLY A 73 7.25 -4.58 8.85
CA GLY A 73 8.65 -5.01 8.81
C GLY A 73 9.60 -3.85 8.51
N THR A 74 10.66 -4.12 7.74
CA THR A 74 11.54 -3.07 7.19
C THR A 74 10.76 -2.26 6.19
N SER A 75 10.42 -1.03 6.55
CA SER A 75 9.51 -0.16 5.82
C SER A 75 9.91 1.29 5.93
N TYR A 76 9.49 2.11 4.98
CA TYR A 76 9.77 3.54 4.93
C TYR A 76 8.63 4.27 4.23
N TRP A 77 8.24 5.41 4.77
CA TRP A 77 7.36 6.37 4.13
C TRP A 77 7.55 7.77 4.72
N GLN A 78 7.61 8.81 3.87
CA GLN A 78 7.69 10.22 4.29
C GLN A 78 8.79 10.49 5.35
N LYS A 79 10.03 10.02 5.11
CA LYS A 79 11.19 10.16 6.00
C LYS A 79 11.11 9.38 7.31
N GLN A 80 10.19 8.45 7.43
CA GLN A 80 10.05 7.59 8.59
C GLN A 80 10.35 6.15 8.24
N ASP A 81 11.26 5.51 8.99
CA ASP A 81 11.54 4.08 8.95
C ASP A 81 10.70 3.34 10.00
N GLY A 82 10.36 2.07 9.73
CA GLY A 82 9.74 1.18 10.72
C GLY A 82 8.29 1.54 11.06
N LEU A 83 7.38 1.44 10.10
CA LEU A 83 6.00 1.94 10.24
C LEU A 83 5.09 1.12 11.18
N ASN A 84 5.52 0.01 11.75
CA ASN A 84 4.72 -0.73 12.75
C ASN A 84 4.26 0.17 13.91
N ILE A 85 5.12 1.13 14.32
CA ILE A 85 4.87 1.96 15.50
C ILE A 85 3.66 2.89 15.36
N ASN A 86 3.35 3.33 14.14
CA ASN A 86 2.37 4.38 13.87
C ASN A 86 1.36 4.02 12.77
N SER A 87 1.16 2.74 12.53
CA SER A 87 0.20 2.24 11.53
C SER A 87 -0.74 1.18 12.10
N ILE A 88 -1.84 0.99 11.37
CA ILE A 88 -2.76 -0.14 11.51
C ILE A 88 -2.62 -1.00 10.25
N GLY A 89 -2.29 -2.29 10.41
CA GLY A 89 -2.23 -3.26 9.31
C GLY A 89 -3.55 -3.99 9.14
N ILE A 90 -4.02 -4.11 7.89
CA ILE A 90 -5.26 -4.78 7.51
C ILE A 90 -4.95 -5.82 6.43
N GLU A 91 -5.18 -7.09 6.74
CA GLU A 91 -5.04 -8.21 5.83
C GLU A 91 -6.34 -8.52 5.09
N PHE A 92 -6.27 -8.72 3.79
CA PHE A 92 -7.33 -9.27 2.98
C PHE A 92 -7.01 -10.71 2.61
N LEU A 93 -7.88 -11.64 2.96
CA LEU A 93 -7.69 -13.06 2.66
C LEU A 93 -7.86 -13.30 1.15
N ASN A 94 -6.86 -13.88 0.48
CA ASN A 94 -6.94 -14.25 -0.93
C ASN A 94 -5.97 -15.39 -1.24
N PRO A 95 -6.44 -16.56 -1.71
CA PRO A 95 -5.57 -17.73 -1.93
C PRO A 95 -4.60 -17.54 -3.11
N GLN A 96 -4.94 -16.67 -4.06
CA GLN A 96 -4.14 -16.40 -5.26
C GLN A 96 -4.25 -14.92 -5.65
N PRO A 97 -3.65 -14.01 -4.86
CA PRO A 97 -3.90 -12.58 -4.95
C PRO A 97 -3.46 -11.93 -6.28
N GLU A 98 -2.51 -12.56 -7.00
CA GLU A 98 -2.08 -12.09 -8.33
C GLU A 98 -2.95 -12.65 -9.48
N ILE A 99 -3.89 -13.55 -9.19
CA ILE A 99 -4.75 -14.24 -10.18
C ILE A 99 -6.23 -13.94 -9.92
N LEU A 100 -6.66 -14.03 -8.67
CA LEU A 100 -8.04 -13.85 -8.27
C LEU A 100 -8.29 -12.41 -7.77
N PRO A 101 -9.34 -11.76 -8.23
CA PRO A 101 -9.75 -10.47 -7.66
C PRO A 101 -10.26 -10.65 -6.23
N PHE A 102 -10.22 -9.58 -5.45
CA PHE A 102 -10.87 -9.52 -4.15
C PHE A 102 -12.38 -9.47 -4.33
N THR A 103 -13.13 -10.10 -3.43
CA THR A 103 -14.59 -10.14 -3.53
C THR A 103 -15.21 -8.76 -3.26
N SER A 104 -16.39 -8.52 -3.82
CA SER A 104 -17.12 -7.28 -3.55
C SER A 104 -17.44 -7.12 -2.06
N GLN A 105 -17.73 -8.22 -1.36
CA GLN A 105 -17.99 -8.24 0.07
C GLN A 105 -16.77 -7.83 0.88
N GLN A 106 -15.57 -8.33 0.51
CA GLN A 106 -14.31 -7.93 1.15
C GLN A 106 -14.03 -6.44 0.95
N LEU A 107 -14.16 -5.95 -0.28
CA LEU A 107 -13.91 -4.54 -0.57
C LEU A 107 -14.89 -3.62 0.15
N GLN A 108 -16.18 -3.97 0.21
CA GLN A 108 -17.21 -3.22 0.96
C GLN A 108 -16.91 -3.21 2.47
N ALA A 109 -16.56 -4.37 3.04
CA ALA A 109 -16.17 -4.46 4.44
C ALA A 109 -14.90 -3.64 4.74
N GLY A 110 -13.91 -3.73 3.84
CA GLY A 110 -12.69 -2.94 3.90
C GLY A 110 -12.96 -1.44 3.89
N ILE A 111 -13.82 -0.97 2.97
CA ILE A 111 -14.23 0.45 2.92
C ILE A 111 -14.83 0.89 4.27
N GLY A 112 -15.77 0.13 4.82
CA GLY A 112 -16.38 0.47 6.11
C GLY A 112 -15.38 0.56 7.27
N LEU A 113 -14.44 -0.40 7.34
CA LEU A 113 -13.36 -0.41 8.34
C LEU A 113 -12.41 0.77 8.15
N LEU A 114 -11.95 1.00 6.92
CA LEU A 114 -11.01 2.07 6.59
C LEU A 114 -11.61 3.46 6.82
N GLN A 115 -12.88 3.68 6.49
CA GLN A 115 -13.60 4.92 6.81
C GLN A 115 -13.67 5.16 8.32
N TYR A 116 -13.99 4.12 9.10
CA TYR A 116 -13.99 4.19 10.57
C TYR A 116 -12.63 4.57 11.11
N LEU A 117 -11.57 3.87 10.70
CA LEU A 117 -10.20 4.10 11.17
C LEU A 117 -9.67 5.47 10.72
N SER A 118 -9.92 5.86 9.47
CA SER A 118 -9.49 7.16 8.94
C SER A 118 -10.14 8.33 9.71
N LYS A 119 -11.43 8.22 10.03
CA LYS A 119 -12.14 9.21 10.85
C LYS A 119 -11.60 9.23 12.28
N LYS A 120 -11.42 8.06 12.90
CA LYS A 120 -10.98 7.92 14.30
C LYS A 120 -9.59 8.50 14.53
N TYR A 121 -8.67 8.28 13.60
CA TYR A 121 -7.26 8.66 13.72
C TYR A 121 -6.87 9.86 12.85
N HIS A 122 -7.83 10.50 12.19
CA HIS A 122 -7.59 11.64 11.28
C HIS A 122 -6.56 11.31 10.19
N ILE A 123 -6.68 10.12 9.57
CA ILE A 123 -5.73 9.65 8.56
C ILE A 123 -5.96 10.41 7.24
N SER A 124 -4.89 11.02 6.72
CA SER A 124 -4.92 11.62 5.38
C SER A 124 -5.19 10.56 4.31
N PRO A 125 -5.97 10.86 3.26
CA PRO A 125 -6.15 9.94 2.13
C PRO A 125 -4.82 9.44 1.51
N PHE A 126 -3.76 10.24 1.55
CA PHE A 126 -2.42 9.87 1.07
C PHE A 126 -1.65 8.92 2.01
N ASN A 127 -2.22 8.60 3.16
CA ASN A 127 -1.62 7.73 4.17
C ASN A 127 -2.36 6.37 4.27
N VAL A 128 -3.22 6.06 3.32
CA VAL A 128 -3.77 4.71 3.09
C VAL A 128 -2.92 4.07 1.99
N LEU A 129 -2.09 3.11 2.35
CA LEU A 129 -0.98 2.62 1.54
C LEU A 129 -1.02 1.09 1.43
N GLY A 130 -0.44 0.56 0.36
CA GLY A 130 -0.11 -0.87 0.28
C GLY A 130 1.22 -1.19 0.98
N HIS A 131 1.38 -2.43 1.41
CA HIS A 131 2.68 -2.87 1.93
C HIS A 131 3.78 -2.70 0.88
N SER A 132 3.46 -2.91 -0.40
CA SER A 132 4.38 -2.66 -1.51
C SER A 132 4.85 -1.21 -1.59
N ASP A 133 4.02 -0.22 -1.24
CA ASP A 133 4.42 1.19 -1.28
C ASP A 133 5.54 1.50 -0.29
N ILE A 134 5.52 0.86 0.87
CA ILE A 134 6.40 1.17 1.99
C ILE A 134 7.59 0.21 2.15
N ALA A 135 7.56 -0.95 1.48
CA ALA A 135 8.52 -2.04 1.72
C ALA A 135 9.01 -2.74 0.43
N TYR A 136 8.99 -2.03 -0.71
CA TYR A 136 9.46 -2.55 -2.01
C TYR A 136 10.98 -2.74 -2.07
N PHE A 137 11.72 -2.03 -1.25
CA PHE A 137 13.19 -2.06 -1.19
C PHE A 137 13.69 -2.94 -0.06
N ASN A 138 14.90 -3.42 -0.18
CA ASN A 138 15.71 -3.94 0.92
C ASN A 138 17.20 -3.78 0.57
N ASP A 139 18.07 -4.05 1.56
CA ASP A 139 19.52 -3.94 1.40
C ASP A 139 20.11 -5.05 0.48
N SER A 140 19.34 -6.10 0.21
CA SER A 140 19.75 -7.23 -0.66
C SER A 140 19.38 -7.06 -2.14
N GLN A 141 18.92 -5.88 -2.56
CA GLN A 141 18.59 -5.53 -3.96
C GLN A 141 17.51 -6.43 -4.62
N LEU A 142 16.67 -7.11 -3.84
CA LEU A 142 15.59 -7.91 -4.38
C LEU A 142 14.50 -7.03 -4.99
N LEU A 143 14.20 -7.24 -6.27
CA LEU A 143 13.04 -6.67 -6.94
C LEU A 143 11.77 -7.16 -6.27
N ASN A 144 10.78 -6.25 -6.14
CA ASN A 144 9.44 -6.60 -5.68
C ASN A 144 9.42 -7.38 -4.36
N ARG A 145 10.22 -6.93 -3.37
CA ARG A 145 10.28 -7.57 -2.05
C ARG A 145 8.88 -7.77 -1.45
N LYS A 146 8.01 -6.77 -1.60
CA LYS A 146 6.60 -6.83 -1.20
C LYS A 146 5.72 -6.46 -2.37
N GLN A 147 4.65 -7.23 -2.57
CA GLN A 147 3.73 -7.08 -3.69
C GLN A 147 2.29 -6.84 -3.24
N ASP A 148 2.02 -7.08 -1.96
CA ASP A 148 0.71 -6.92 -1.35
C ASP A 148 0.28 -5.44 -1.23
N PRO A 149 -1.04 -5.15 -1.37
CA PRO A 149 -2.16 -6.08 -1.51
C PRO A 149 -2.34 -6.73 -2.89
N SER A 150 -1.58 -6.50 -3.90
CA SER A 150 -1.53 -7.02 -5.26
C SER A 150 -1.94 -6.01 -6.34
N ILE A 151 -1.62 -6.35 -7.59
CA ILE A 151 -2.02 -5.55 -8.76
C ILE A 151 -3.54 -5.60 -9.03
N LEU A 152 -4.25 -6.60 -8.49
CA LEU A 152 -5.69 -6.75 -8.63
C LEU A 152 -6.50 -6.07 -7.54
N PHE A 153 -5.81 -5.37 -6.62
CA PHE A 153 -6.50 -4.61 -5.57
C PHE A 153 -7.07 -3.31 -6.14
N ASP A 154 -8.38 -3.12 -6.01
CA ASP A 154 -9.09 -2.00 -6.63
C ASP A 154 -8.98 -0.70 -5.80
N TRP A 155 -7.82 -0.06 -5.88
CA TRP A 155 -7.55 1.22 -5.24
C TRP A 155 -8.50 2.32 -5.70
N GLN A 156 -8.88 2.32 -6.99
CA GLN A 156 -9.81 3.30 -7.53
C GLN A 156 -11.20 3.17 -6.90
N PHE A 157 -11.66 1.94 -6.68
CA PHE A 157 -12.93 1.68 -6.02
C PHE A 157 -12.93 2.18 -4.57
N LEU A 158 -11.83 1.96 -3.81
CA LEU A 158 -11.68 2.52 -2.47
C LEU A 158 -11.77 4.05 -2.49
N ALA A 159 -11.02 4.70 -3.37
CA ALA A 159 -10.98 6.16 -3.45
C ALA A 159 -12.35 6.77 -3.86
N LYS A 160 -13.09 6.14 -4.79
CA LYS A 160 -14.48 6.51 -5.14
C LYS A 160 -15.43 6.43 -3.95
N ASN A 161 -15.12 5.60 -2.97
CA ASN A 161 -15.89 5.46 -1.73
C ASN A 161 -15.29 6.24 -0.54
N GLY A 162 -14.44 7.23 -0.83
CA GLY A 162 -13.90 8.15 0.18
C GLY A 162 -12.79 7.58 1.06
N VAL A 163 -12.09 6.54 0.59
CA VAL A 163 -10.96 5.92 1.29
C VAL A 163 -9.71 5.92 0.45
N GLY A 164 -8.63 6.46 0.98
CA GLY A 164 -7.39 6.61 0.24
C GLY A 164 -7.47 7.68 -0.85
N PHE A 165 -6.45 7.74 -1.66
CA PHE A 165 -6.36 8.64 -2.81
C PHE A 165 -6.05 7.84 -4.07
N PHE A 166 -6.77 8.12 -5.14
CA PHE A 166 -6.47 7.60 -6.47
C PHE A 166 -6.59 8.75 -7.49
N PRO A 167 -5.55 8.98 -8.34
CA PRO A 167 -5.54 10.14 -9.25
C PRO A 167 -6.60 10.03 -10.34
N LYS A 168 -7.21 11.16 -10.68
CA LYS A 168 -8.17 11.27 -11.78
C LYS A 168 -7.40 11.78 -13.01
N ILE A 169 -6.91 10.87 -13.82
CA ILE A 169 -6.16 11.20 -15.03
C ILE A 169 -7.01 11.07 -16.27
N ASN A 170 -6.83 11.99 -17.22
CA ASN A 170 -7.37 11.88 -18.57
C ASN A 170 -6.20 11.63 -19.53
N CYS A 171 -5.93 10.36 -19.82
CA CYS A 171 -4.88 9.94 -20.74
C CYS A 171 -5.51 9.34 -21.99
N GLN A 172 -5.62 10.14 -23.07
CA GLN A 172 -6.23 9.68 -24.32
C GLN A 172 -5.39 8.62 -25.03
N LYS A 173 -4.07 8.74 -24.95
CA LYS A 173 -3.12 7.79 -25.54
C LYS A 173 -1.95 7.61 -24.58
N ASP A 174 -1.78 6.41 -24.10
CA ASP A 174 -0.65 6.07 -23.24
C ASP A 174 0.53 5.58 -24.06
N PHE A 175 1.74 5.85 -23.58
CA PHE A 175 2.99 5.42 -24.20
C PHE A 175 4.10 5.31 -23.14
N ILE A 176 5.10 4.51 -23.44
CA ILE A 176 6.29 4.39 -22.59
C ILE A 176 7.13 5.65 -22.73
N GLN A 177 7.28 6.41 -21.64
CA GLN A 177 8.19 7.55 -21.56
C GLN A 177 9.60 7.12 -21.26
N PHE A 178 9.77 6.20 -20.29
CA PHE A 178 11.07 5.69 -19.88
C PHE A 178 11.02 4.21 -19.54
N ARG A 179 12.11 3.50 -19.84
CA ARG A 179 12.32 2.07 -19.55
C ARG A 179 13.71 1.81 -19.01
N PHE A 180 13.94 0.62 -18.52
CA PHE A 180 15.23 0.19 -18.00
C PHE A 180 16.37 0.46 -19.01
N GLY A 181 17.44 1.11 -18.55
CA GLY A 181 18.59 1.51 -19.33
C GLY A 181 18.55 2.95 -19.88
N ASP A 182 17.38 3.59 -19.89
CA ASP A 182 17.26 4.98 -20.35
C ASP A 182 18.00 5.95 -19.40
N CYS A 183 18.52 7.05 -19.99
CA CYS A 183 19.19 8.12 -19.26
C CYS A 183 18.62 9.48 -19.71
N HIS A 184 17.94 10.19 -18.80
CA HIS A 184 17.32 11.48 -19.08
C HIS A 184 17.14 12.31 -17.81
N GLN A 185 17.28 13.63 -17.88
CA GLN A 185 17.11 14.51 -16.72
C GLN A 185 15.72 14.42 -16.05
N ASN A 186 14.67 14.15 -16.82
CA ASN A 186 13.32 14.02 -16.28
C ASN A 186 13.20 12.81 -15.34
N ILE A 187 14.01 11.77 -15.50
CA ILE A 187 14.05 10.62 -14.58
C ILE A 187 14.51 11.08 -13.19
N SER A 188 15.52 11.95 -13.12
CA SER A 188 15.94 12.56 -11.85
C SER A 188 14.81 13.39 -11.22
N GLN A 189 14.07 14.17 -12.01
CA GLN A 189 12.93 14.94 -11.53
C GLN A 189 11.81 14.04 -11.00
N ILE A 190 11.47 12.98 -11.71
CA ILE A 190 10.48 11.98 -11.26
C ILE A 190 10.90 11.36 -9.92
N LYS A 191 12.17 10.97 -9.77
CA LYS A 191 12.71 10.46 -8.50
C LYS A 191 12.56 11.46 -7.36
N GLN A 192 12.86 12.75 -7.59
CA GLN A 192 12.67 13.81 -6.61
C GLN A 192 11.20 13.97 -6.21
N GLN A 193 10.29 13.92 -7.18
CA GLN A 193 8.85 14.00 -6.96
C GLN A 193 8.31 12.80 -6.18
N LEU A 194 8.75 11.58 -6.51
CA LEU A 194 8.40 10.35 -5.76
C LEU A 194 8.91 10.41 -4.32
N HIS A 195 10.14 10.91 -4.12
CA HIS A 195 10.67 11.13 -2.78
C HIS A 195 9.87 12.17 -1.99
N PHE A 196 9.52 13.28 -2.62
CA PHE A 196 8.67 14.30 -2.01
C PHE A 196 7.27 13.76 -1.65
N PHE A 197 6.72 12.89 -2.49
CA PHE A 197 5.46 12.23 -2.19
C PHE A 197 5.58 11.31 -0.97
N GLY A 198 6.65 10.54 -0.83
CA GLY A 198 6.86 9.70 0.35
C GLY A 198 7.74 8.48 0.15
N TYR A 199 8.02 8.08 -1.08
CA TYR A 199 8.80 6.89 -1.38
C TYR A 199 10.27 7.01 -0.93
N LYS A 200 10.90 5.89 -0.55
CA LYS A 200 12.34 5.83 -0.28
C LYS A 200 13.13 5.83 -1.58
N VAL A 201 13.69 6.95 -1.96
CA VAL A 201 14.57 7.05 -3.14
C VAL A 201 16.01 7.02 -2.69
N LEU A 202 16.78 6.05 -3.18
CA LEU A 202 18.17 5.79 -2.77
C LEU A 202 19.17 6.67 -3.51
N GLU A 203 18.84 7.13 -4.72
CA GLU A 203 19.69 7.99 -5.53
C GLU A 203 18.85 8.80 -6.55
N PHE A 204 19.36 9.94 -6.99
CA PHE A 204 18.63 10.89 -7.83
C PHE A 204 19.24 11.09 -9.22
N SER A 205 20.01 10.12 -9.72
CA SER A 205 20.57 10.20 -11.09
C SER A 205 19.47 10.17 -12.14
N GLY A 206 19.78 10.65 -13.33
CA GLY A 206 18.89 10.56 -14.50
C GLY A 206 18.82 9.17 -15.14
N GLN A 207 19.27 8.12 -14.48
CA GLN A 207 19.25 6.75 -15.00
C GLN A 207 18.01 5.99 -14.58
N PHE A 208 17.36 5.32 -15.51
CA PHE A 208 16.31 4.34 -15.24
C PHE A 208 16.97 2.98 -14.94
N ASN A 209 17.48 2.90 -13.73
CA ASN A 209 18.15 1.70 -13.21
C ASN A 209 17.15 0.78 -12.48
N LEU A 210 17.65 -0.29 -11.86
CA LEU A 210 16.84 -1.27 -11.14
C LEU A 210 16.00 -0.64 -10.03
N HIS A 211 16.55 0.32 -9.30
CA HIS A 211 15.82 1.04 -8.25
C HIS A 211 14.65 1.87 -8.82
N MET A 212 14.87 2.60 -9.93
CA MET A 212 13.79 3.33 -10.60
C MET A 212 12.73 2.38 -11.15
N GLN A 213 13.10 1.20 -11.63
CA GLN A 213 12.15 0.17 -12.06
C GLN A 213 11.29 -0.33 -10.90
N GLN A 214 11.88 -0.56 -9.72
CA GLN A 214 11.13 -0.93 -8.52
C GLN A 214 10.12 0.15 -8.12
N LEU A 215 10.56 1.41 -8.07
CA LEU A 215 9.69 2.57 -7.82
C LEU A 215 8.52 2.64 -8.81
N THR A 216 8.83 2.44 -10.09
CA THR A 216 7.83 2.44 -11.16
C THR A 216 6.79 1.35 -10.95
N ILE A 217 7.22 0.13 -10.65
CA ILE A 217 6.33 -1.02 -10.43
C ILE A 217 5.36 -0.75 -9.28
N VAL A 218 5.86 -0.29 -8.12
CA VAL A 218 5.00 -0.08 -6.95
C VAL A 218 4.09 1.13 -7.13
N PHE A 219 4.59 2.21 -7.73
CA PHE A 219 3.79 3.39 -8.05
C PHE A 219 2.64 3.04 -9.00
N ASN A 220 2.95 2.37 -10.10
CA ASN A 220 1.95 1.96 -11.06
C ASN A 220 0.92 1.02 -10.43
N ARG A 221 1.32 0.04 -9.62
CA ARG A 221 0.43 -0.89 -8.93
C ARG A 221 -0.63 -0.18 -8.09
N HIS A 222 -0.29 0.92 -7.45
CA HIS A 222 -1.22 1.67 -6.61
C HIS A 222 -1.97 2.76 -7.39
N PHE A 223 -1.26 3.58 -8.17
CA PHE A 223 -1.77 4.86 -8.66
C PHE A 223 -2.06 4.91 -10.16
N ASN A 224 -1.83 3.82 -10.90
CA ASN A 224 -2.04 3.80 -12.33
C ASN A 224 -2.91 2.60 -12.77
N ASN A 225 -4.19 2.86 -13.04
CA ASN A 225 -5.16 1.84 -13.46
C ASN A 225 -5.18 1.57 -14.97
N MET A 226 -4.33 2.24 -15.76
CA MET A 226 -4.17 1.94 -17.20
C MET A 226 -3.55 0.55 -17.43
N PHE A 227 -3.36 -0.17 -16.33
CA PHE A 227 -2.90 -1.54 -16.29
C PHE A 227 -4.03 -2.52 -16.62
N SER A 228 -3.86 -3.28 -17.68
CA SER A 228 -4.48 -4.59 -17.79
C SER A 228 -3.42 -5.68 -17.56
N LYS A 229 -3.83 -6.87 -17.10
CA LYS A 229 -2.93 -8.05 -17.02
C LYS A 229 -2.25 -8.37 -18.35
N GLU A 230 -2.85 -7.94 -19.45
CA GLU A 230 -2.37 -8.12 -20.82
C GLU A 230 -1.28 -7.11 -21.18
N ASN A 231 -1.19 -6.00 -20.44
CA ASN A 231 -0.25 -4.94 -20.70
C ASN A 231 0.98 -5.10 -19.80
N GLN A 232 2.00 -5.83 -20.27
CA GLN A 232 3.26 -6.10 -19.51
C GLN A 232 4.12 -4.84 -19.26
N HIS A 233 3.55 -3.64 -19.42
CA HIS A 233 4.28 -2.38 -19.35
C HIS A 233 4.38 -1.79 -17.93
N TYR A 234 3.89 -2.46 -16.89
CA TYR A 234 3.90 -1.95 -15.51
C TYR A 234 5.30 -1.66 -14.96
N GLN A 235 6.33 -2.24 -15.54
CA GLN A 235 7.73 -2.00 -15.20
C GLN A 235 8.34 -0.77 -15.89
N HIS A 236 7.59 -0.13 -16.79
CA HIS A 236 8.00 1.07 -17.51
C HIS A 236 7.27 2.31 -16.97
N TRP A 237 7.94 3.44 -17.00
CA TRP A 237 7.31 4.71 -16.68
C TRP A 237 6.51 5.19 -17.88
N LEU A 238 5.19 5.28 -17.69
CA LEU A 238 4.25 5.64 -18.74
C LEU A 238 3.91 7.13 -18.67
N ASN A 239 3.34 7.66 -19.77
CA ASN A 239 2.76 8.99 -19.76
C ASN A 239 1.65 9.12 -18.71
N SER A 240 0.80 8.10 -18.57
CA SER A 240 -0.20 8.03 -17.52
C SER A 240 0.39 8.05 -16.10
N SER A 241 1.59 7.47 -15.89
CA SER A 241 2.29 7.53 -14.60
C SER A 241 2.72 8.96 -14.26
N SER A 242 3.19 9.72 -15.24
CA SER A 242 3.54 11.13 -15.06
C SER A 242 2.33 11.99 -14.71
N LEU A 243 1.22 11.81 -15.42
CA LEU A 243 -0.05 12.51 -15.14
C LEU A 243 -0.59 12.15 -13.75
N ALA A 244 -0.49 10.88 -13.36
CA ALA A 244 -0.90 10.42 -12.03
C ALA A 244 -0.06 11.08 -10.92
N LEU A 245 1.26 11.13 -11.09
CA LEU A 245 2.16 11.75 -10.12
C LEU A 245 1.91 13.26 -9.99
N GLU A 246 1.69 13.96 -11.11
CA GLU A 246 1.33 15.38 -11.10
C GLU A 246 0.03 15.63 -10.34
N GLU A 247 -1.02 14.86 -10.60
CA GLU A 247 -2.32 14.98 -9.92
C GLU A 247 -2.18 14.72 -8.41
N ILE A 248 -1.39 13.72 -8.01
CA ILE A 248 -1.09 13.44 -6.60
C ILE A 248 -0.42 14.64 -5.94
N LEU A 249 0.60 15.21 -6.55
CA LEU A 249 1.37 16.30 -5.97
C LEU A 249 0.53 17.58 -5.84
N ASN A 250 -0.28 17.90 -6.84
CA ASN A 250 -1.19 19.04 -6.82
C ASN A 250 -2.21 18.92 -5.67
N ASN A 251 -2.81 17.74 -5.49
CA ASN A 251 -3.77 17.51 -4.42
C ASN A 251 -3.11 17.50 -3.04
N LYS A 252 -1.91 16.94 -2.91
CA LYS A 252 -1.17 16.92 -1.65
C LYS A 252 -0.78 18.35 -1.22
N GLN A 253 -0.33 19.20 -2.13
CA GLN A 253 -0.01 20.60 -1.84
C GLN A 253 -1.26 21.36 -1.36
N ASN A 254 -2.39 21.18 -2.01
CA ASN A 254 -3.64 21.82 -1.62
C ASN A 254 -4.08 21.46 -0.19
N GLN A 255 -3.80 20.22 0.28
CA GLN A 255 -4.09 19.85 1.68
C GLN A 255 -3.22 20.59 2.70
N TYR A 256 -1.98 20.96 2.36
CA TYR A 256 -1.11 21.73 3.27
C TYR A 256 -1.56 23.19 3.44
N TYR A 257 -2.31 23.75 2.50
CA TYR A 257 -2.83 25.12 2.59
C TYR A 257 -4.19 25.22 3.28
N LEU A 258 -4.87 24.09 3.52
CA LEU A 258 -6.20 24.02 4.11
C LEU A 258 -6.18 23.59 5.61
N ASN A 259 -5.03 23.18 6.13
CA ASN A 259 -4.79 22.80 7.53
C ASN A 259 -3.84 23.80 8.21
#